data_9fa664293b560ff3a2c5c786a8c4139f
#
_entry.id   9fa664293b560ff3a2c5c786a8c4139f
#
_cell.length_a   1.000
_cell.length_b   1.000
_cell.length_c   1.000
_cell.angle_alpha   90.00
_cell.angle_beta   90.00
_cell.angle_gamma   90.00
#
_symmetry.space_group_name_H-M   'P 1'
#
loop_
_entity.id
_entity.type
_entity.pdbx_description
1 polymer ?
#
loop_
_entity_poly.entity_id
_entity_poly.type
_entity_poly.pdbx_seq_one_letter_code
_entity_poly.pdbx_strand_id
1 'polypeptide(L)'
;MKIGVVGNGMIVGMFLHDVALVDHTEVVSLCVRPHSLEKGKKIAEEHHIPLVETDYDAFLKNPEIETVYVGIANLVHYEYAKKALEAGKHVILEKPFTVNSAEAKELAAIAKEKQLFLWEAFIIPYLPSYTIVKDAVSKVGNVKLVHSNYSKISSRYAQYLNGEILPAFDLSLAGGALYDLNIYNLHFTIGLFGKPKAAHYYPTKGYNGVDTSGIAVLEYDTFSAVCSAAKDSTSPSGFVIQGDAGTLRGEGSVSTLAKIAFSDKSGETVLAEFDGKIKLSYELTEFVRQFESGDYVSCYEMLEHSVAVTEVVDELLK
;
A
#
# COMPACT_ATOMS: atom_id res chain seq x y z
N MET A 1 21.34 4.88 1.04
CA MET A 1 20.61 4.03 0.07
C MET A 1 20.47 4.79 -1.26
N LYS A 2 21.07 4.27 -2.33
CA LYS A 2 20.97 4.85 -3.71
C LYS A 2 19.83 4.21 -4.46
N ILE A 3 18.86 5.01 -4.88
CA ILE A 3 17.58 4.55 -5.40
C ILE A 3 17.46 4.83 -6.90
N GLY A 4 17.15 3.80 -7.67
CA GLY A 4 16.65 3.94 -9.03
C GLY A 4 15.11 3.89 -9.01
N VAL A 5 14.44 4.82 -9.67
CA VAL A 5 12.99 4.96 -9.69
C VAL A 5 12.41 4.49 -11.02
N VAL A 6 11.38 3.67 -10.99
CA VAL A 6 10.68 3.19 -12.20
C VAL A 6 9.25 3.74 -12.23
N GLY A 7 8.93 4.48 -13.28
CA GLY A 7 7.61 5.08 -13.49
C GLY A 7 7.63 6.60 -13.54
N ASN A 8 6.47 7.19 -13.85
CA ASN A 8 6.28 8.64 -13.94
C ASN A 8 4.84 9.07 -13.60
N GLY A 9 4.15 8.23 -12.82
CA GLY A 9 2.79 8.49 -12.34
C GLY A 9 2.74 9.44 -11.15
N MET A 10 1.53 9.68 -10.65
CA MET A 10 1.31 10.55 -9.48
C MET A 10 2.04 10.03 -8.23
N ILE A 11 2.02 8.72 -8.00
CA ILE A 11 2.69 8.13 -6.83
C ILE A 11 4.21 8.31 -6.89
N VAL A 12 4.81 8.26 -8.08
CA VAL A 12 6.25 8.57 -8.25
C VAL A 12 6.56 10.01 -7.86
N GLY A 13 5.69 10.97 -8.21
CA GLY A 13 5.86 12.37 -7.79
C GLY A 13 5.78 12.53 -6.26
N MET A 14 4.86 11.82 -5.59
CA MET A 14 4.77 11.81 -4.14
C MET A 14 6.01 11.16 -3.50
N PHE A 15 6.45 10.03 -4.04
CA PHE A 15 7.67 9.35 -3.59
C PHE A 15 8.90 10.25 -3.71
N LEU A 16 9.10 10.90 -4.87
CA LEU A 16 10.24 11.79 -5.10
C LEU A 16 10.25 13.01 -4.17
N HIS A 17 9.07 13.54 -3.85
CA HIS A 17 8.92 14.61 -2.87
C HIS A 17 9.33 14.12 -1.48
N ASP A 18 8.78 12.98 -1.03
CA ASP A 18 8.94 12.51 0.34
C ASP A 18 10.31 11.86 0.59
N VAL A 19 10.91 11.18 -0.41
CA VAL A 19 12.25 10.60 -0.28
C VAL A 19 13.33 11.68 -0.10
N ALA A 20 13.14 12.87 -0.65
CA ALA A 20 14.02 14.02 -0.45
C ALA A 20 14.02 14.56 1.01
N LEU A 21 13.05 14.14 1.83
CA LEU A 21 12.93 14.49 3.25
C LEU A 21 13.56 13.42 4.17
N VAL A 22 14.05 12.33 3.59
CA VAL A 22 14.62 11.20 4.35
C VAL A 22 16.13 11.19 4.20
N ASP A 23 16.82 11.29 5.33
CA ASP A 23 18.27 11.24 5.35
C ASP A 23 18.82 9.93 4.77
N HIS A 24 20.04 9.96 4.27
CA HIS A 24 20.75 8.81 3.74
C HIS A 24 20.10 8.18 2.48
N THR A 25 19.33 8.96 1.73
CA THR A 25 18.75 8.57 0.45
C THR A 25 19.28 9.46 -0.69
N GLU A 26 19.44 8.86 -1.86
CA GLU A 26 19.79 9.56 -3.10
C GLU A 26 19.08 8.88 -4.27
N VAL A 27 18.36 9.65 -5.08
CA VAL A 27 17.74 9.14 -6.31
C VAL A 27 18.75 9.35 -7.46
N VAL A 28 19.33 8.25 -7.95
CA VAL A 28 20.42 8.28 -8.93
C VAL A 28 19.98 8.05 -10.36
N SER A 29 18.78 7.50 -10.58
CA SER A 29 18.27 7.23 -11.94
C SER A 29 16.75 7.15 -11.96
N LEU A 30 16.14 7.56 -13.07
CA LEU A 30 14.73 7.44 -13.36
C LEU A 30 14.54 6.62 -14.65
N CYS A 31 13.76 5.52 -14.57
CA CYS A 31 13.40 4.72 -15.73
C CYS A 31 11.94 4.97 -16.12
N VAL A 32 11.72 5.35 -17.37
CA VAL A 32 10.39 5.61 -17.94
C VAL A 32 10.23 4.91 -19.29
N ARG A 33 9.00 4.69 -19.72
CA ARG A 33 8.74 4.12 -21.05
C ARG A 33 9.23 5.08 -22.16
N PRO A 34 9.68 4.58 -23.34
CA PRO A 34 10.23 5.43 -24.41
C PRO A 34 9.33 6.61 -24.80
N HIS A 35 8.02 6.40 -24.91
CA HIS A 35 7.07 7.46 -25.23
C HIS A 35 6.86 8.50 -24.11
N SER A 36 7.40 8.27 -22.93
CA SER A 36 7.34 9.17 -21.77
C SER A 36 8.68 9.87 -21.49
N LEU A 37 9.67 9.74 -22.36
CA LEU A 37 11.03 10.26 -22.14
C LEU A 37 11.06 11.76 -21.82
N GLU A 38 10.32 12.57 -22.57
CA GLU A 38 10.29 14.03 -22.34
C GLU A 38 9.65 14.40 -20.99
N LYS A 39 8.63 13.63 -20.56
CA LYS A 39 8.07 13.77 -19.22
C LYS A 39 9.08 13.33 -18.16
N GLY A 40 9.79 12.23 -18.40
CA GLY A 40 10.84 11.74 -17.52
C GLY A 40 11.97 12.73 -17.32
N LYS A 41 12.43 13.39 -18.40
CA LYS A 41 13.46 14.45 -18.32
C LYS A 41 13.02 15.63 -17.46
N LYS A 42 11.76 16.08 -17.59
CA LYS A 42 11.22 17.15 -16.74
C LYS A 42 11.19 16.78 -15.27
N ILE A 43 10.76 15.56 -14.94
CA ILE A 43 10.78 15.04 -13.57
C ILE A 43 12.22 14.98 -13.05
N ALA A 44 13.15 14.49 -13.86
CA ALA A 44 14.55 14.39 -13.46
C ALA A 44 15.20 15.76 -13.21
N GLU A 45 14.89 16.77 -14.03
CA GLU A 45 15.31 18.15 -13.83
C GLU A 45 14.74 18.74 -12.54
N GLU A 46 13.44 18.56 -12.29
CA GLU A 46 12.74 19.06 -11.10
C GLU A 46 13.29 18.47 -9.80
N HIS A 47 13.64 17.18 -9.82
CA HIS A 47 14.13 16.45 -8.65
C HIS A 47 15.65 16.21 -8.65
N HIS A 48 16.39 16.86 -9.56
CA HIS A 48 17.86 16.76 -9.68
C HIS A 48 18.37 15.32 -9.86
N ILE A 49 17.63 14.49 -10.60
CA ILE A 49 18.00 13.10 -10.90
C ILE A 49 18.98 13.09 -12.08
N PRO A 50 20.21 12.57 -11.92
CA PRO A 50 21.25 12.73 -12.92
C PRO A 50 21.03 11.91 -14.22
N LEU A 51 20.28 10.81 -14.16
CA LEU A 51 20.13 9.89 -15.28
C LEU A 51 18.67 9.54 -15.55
N VAL A 52 18.28 9.55 -16.84
CA VAL A 52 16.99 9.07 -17.32
C VAL A 52 17.18 7.96 -18.32
N GLU A 53 16.64 6.79 -18.05
CA GLU A 53 16.69 5.60 -18.88
C GLU A 53 15.32 5.24 -19.46
N THR A 54 15.33 4.61 -20.63
CA THR A 54 14.10 4.07 -21.25
C THR A 54 14.16 2.55 -21.47
N ASP A 55 15.31 1.95 -21.22
CA ASP A 55 15.56 0.52 -21.25
C ASP A 55 15.75 0.02 -19.82
N TYR A 56 14.83 -0.82 -19.34
CA TYR A 56 14.87 -1.31 -17.97
C TYR A 56 16.06 -2.25 -17.70
N ASP A 57 16.48 -3.04 -18.69
CA ASP A 57 17.63 -3.93 -18.52
C ASP A 57 18.95 -3.14 -18.46
N ALA A 58 19.06 -2.03 -19.19
CA ALA A 58 20.18 -1.09 -19.08
C ALA A 58 20.17 -0.37 -17.72
N PHE A 59 18.99 0.09 -17.27
CA PHE A 59 18.80 0.70 -15.96
C PHE A 59 19.24 -0.23 -14.82
N LEU A 60 18.87 -1.52 -14.84
CA LEU A 60 19.27 -2.50 -13.82
C LEU A 60 20.78 -2.78 -13.79
N LYS A 61 21.49 -2.58 -14.91
CA LYS A 61 22.95 -2.75 -14.99
C LYS A 61 23.72 -1.57 -14.37
N ASN A 62 23.06 -0.46 -14.05
CA ASN A 62 23.72 0.66 -13.41
C ASN A 62 24.20 0.25 -12.00
N PRO A 63 25.54 0.26 -11.73
CA PRO A 63 26.10 -0.17 -10.45
C PRO A 63 25.79 0.80 -9.30
N GLU A 64 25.42 2.06 -9.62
CA GLU A 64 25.06 3.04 -8.60
C GLU A 64 23.67 2.75 -7.97
N ILE A 65 22.81 1.98 -8.64
CA ILE A 65 21.49 1.62 -8.10
C ILE A 65 21.66 0.47 -7.11
N GLU A 66 21.33 0.71 -5.84
CA GLU A 66 21.27 -0.32 -4.79
C GLU A 66 19.83 -0.85 -4.63
N THR A 67 18.86 0.07 -4.68
CA THR A 67 17.42 -0.21 -4.47
C THR A 67 16.61 0.31 -5.65
N VAL A 68 15.64 -0.47 -6.11
CA VAL A 68 14.69 -0.07 -7.16
C VAL A 68 13.32 0.20 -6.54
N TYR A 69 12.84 1.45 -6.68
CA TYR A 69 11.45 1.78 -6.39
C TYR A 69 10.59 1.54 -7.64
N VAL A 70 9.54 0.75 -7.51
CA VAL A 70 8.65 0.36 -8.62
C VAL A 70 7.27 0.99 -8.42
N GLY A 71 7.01 2.13 -9.10
CA GLY A 71 5.76 2.89 -9.04
C GLY A 71 5.04 2.94 -10.40
N ILE A 72 4.55 1.80 -10.87
CA ILE A 72 3.93 1.59 -12.19
C ILE A 72 2.52 0.99 -12.07
N ALA A 73 1.94 0.47 -13.15
CA ALA A 73 0.63 -0.19 -13.11
C ALA A 73 0.70 -1.54 -12.37
N ASN A 74 -0.34 -1.85 -11.58
CA ASN A 74 -0.39 -3.00 -10.69
C ASN A 74 -0.03 -4.34 -11.37
N LEU A 75 -0.57 -4.58 -12.57
CA LEU A 75 -0.38 -5.84 -13.31
C LEU A 75 1.08 -6.16 -13.63
N VAL A 76 1.95 -5.17 -13.75
CA VAL A 76 3.35 -5.37 -14.13
C VAL A 76 4.32 -5.26 -12.92
N HIS A 77 3.80 -5.10 -11.70
CA HIS A 77 4.62 -5.06 -10.48
C HIS A 77 5.53 -6.27 -10.36
N TYR A 78 4.96 -7.46 -10.51
CA TYR A 78 5.69 -8.72 -10.40
C TYR A 78 6.87 -8.81 -11.37
N GLU A 79 6.64 -8.54 -12.65
CA GLU A 79 7.70 -8.66 -13.67
C GLU A 79 8.88 -7.75 -13.38
N TYR A 80 8.59 -6.47 -13.04
CA TYR A 80 9.63 -5.48 -12.76
C TYR A 80 10.37 -5.78 -11.45
N ALA A 81 9.65 -6.15 -10.39
CA ALA A 81 10.26 -6.52 -9.11
C ALA A 81 11.13 -7.77 -9.24
N LYS A 82 10.66 -8.80 -9.96
CA LYS A 82 11.41 -10.04 -10.20
C LYS A 82 12.73 -9.76 -10.91
N LYS A 83 12.71 -9.02 -12.03
CA LYS A 83 13.92 -8.63 -12.77
C LYS A 83 14.91 -7.86 -11.89
N ALA A 84 14.42 -6.94 -11.05
CA ALA A 84 15.27 -6.18 -10.13
C ALA A 84 15.95 -7.09 -9.10
N LEU A 85 15.18 -8.00 -8.47
CA LEU A 85 15.73 -8.98 -7.52
C LEU A 85 16.70 -9.94 -8.20
N GLU A 86 16.41 -10.42 -9.41
CA GLU A 86 17.29 -11.27 -10.19
C GLU A 86 18.61 -10.57 -10.53
N ALA A 87 18.57 -9.25 -10.78
CA ALA A 87 19.74 -8.39 -11.00
C ALA A 87 20.49 -8.04 -9.69
N GLY A 88 20.07 -8.56 -8.53
CA GLY A 88 20.71 -8.33 -7.25
C GLY A 88 20.39 -6.98 -6.62
N LYS A 89 19.29 -6.34 -7.02
CA LYS A 89 18.84 -5.07 -6.44
C LYS A 89 17.80 -5.29 -5.35
N HIS A 90 17.85 -4.50 -4.28
CA HIS A 90 16.75 -4.37 -3.33
C HIS A 90 15.54 -3.73 -4.01
N VAL A 91 14.33 -3.97 -3.50
CA VAL A 91 13.11 -3.46 -4.14
C VAL A 91 12.16 -2.84 -3.12
N ILE A 92 11.68 -1.63 -3.44
CA ILE A 92 10.50 -1.01 -2.84
C ILE A 92 9.39 -1.10 -3.91
N LEU A 93 8.38 -1.92 -3.66
CA LEU A 93 7.30 -2.20 -4.59
C LEU A 93 6.02 -1.52 -4.13
N GLU A 94 5.42 -0.69 -4.98
CA GLU A 94 4.13 -0.06 -4.67
C GLU A 94 3.01 -1.08 -4.40
N LYS A 95 2.06 -0.64 -3.57
CA LYS A 95 0.82 -1.40 -3.34
C LYS A 95 -0.10 -1.33 -4.60
N PRO A 96 -0.92 -2.33 -4.83
CA PRO A 96 -0.91 -3.64 -4.18
C PRO A 96 0.35 -4.41 -4.55
N PHE A 97 0.85 -5.23 -3.65
CA PHE A 97 2.12 -5.94 -3.81
C PHE A 97 2.22 -6.67 -5.15
N THR A 98 1.29 -7.59 -5.38
CA THR A 98 1.07 -8.28 -6.67
C THR A 98 -0.41 -8.50 -6.90
N VAL A 99 -0.78 -8.96 -8.09
CA VAL A 99 -2.18 -9.22 -8.44
C VAL A 99 -2.66 -10.62 -8.04
N ASN A 100 -1.76 -11.49 -7.59
CA ASN A 100 -2.08 -12.82 -7.05
C ASN A 100 -0.99 -13.31 -6.09
N SER A 101 -1.35 -14.23 -5.21
CA SER A 101 -0.44 -14.72 -4.16
C SER A 101 0.67 -15.64 -4.67
N ALA A 102 0.55 -16.24 -5.84
CA ALA A 102 1.62 -17.05 -6.41
C ALA A 102 2.81 -16.17 -6.77
N GLU A 103 2.56 -15.01 -7.40
CA GLU A 103 3.57 -14.00 -7.69
C GLU A 103 4.20 -13.44 -6.40
N ALA A 104 3.38 -13.11 -5.39
CA ALA A 104 3.85 -12.62 -4.10
C ALA A 104 4.83 -13.60 -3.43
N LYS A 105 4.47 -14.88 -3.41
CA LYS A 105 5.30 -15.95 -2.83
C LYS A 105 6.60 -16.14 -3.59
N GLU A 106 6.57 -16.06 -4.90
CA GLU A 106 7.78 -16.18 -5.72
C GLU A 106 8.73 -15.02 -5.47
N LEU A 107 8.26 -13.78 -5.45
CA LEU A 107 9.09 -12.62 -5.12
C LEU A 107 9.69 -12.74 -3.72
N ALA A 108 8.89 -13.16 -2.74
CA ALA A 108 9.36 -13.37 -1.36
C ALA A 108 10.44 -14.46 -1.29
N ALA A 109 10.29 -15.54 -2.04
CA ALA A 109 11.29 -16.61 -2.11
C ALA A 109 12.61 -16.11 -2.72
N ILE A 110 12.56 -15.41 -3.85
CA ILE A 110 13.75 -14.84 -4.51
C ILE A 110 14.47 -13.84 -3.58
N ALA A 111 13.72 -12.96 -2.91
CA ALA A 111 14.29 -11.98 -1.99
C ALA A 111 15.04 -12.65 -0.83
N LYS A 112 14.43 -13.69 -0.22
CA LYS A 112 15.05 -14.47 0.87
C LYS A 112 16.25 -15.26 0.41
N GLU A 113 16.17 -15.96 -0.72
CA GLU A 113 17.27 -16.75 -1.30
C GLU A 113 18.49 -15.88 -1.58
N LYS A 114 18.27 -14.69 -2.14
CA LYS A 114 19.35 -13.75 -2.51
C LYS A 114 19.78 -12.83 -1.37
N GLN A 115 19.14 -12.91 -0.21
CA GLN A 115 19.35 -11.98 0.92
C GLN A 115 19.18 -10.51 0.48
N LEU A 116 18.07 -10.22 -0.20
CA LEU A 116 17.71 -8.88 -0.63
C LEU A 116 16.52 -8.36 0.16
N PHE A 117 16.49 -7.07 0.42
CA PHE A 117 15.32 -6.41 0.92
C PHE A 117 14.26 -6.31 -0.17
N LEU A 118 13.03 -6.64 0.19
CA LEU A 118 11.83 -6.45 -0.63
C LEU A 118 10.73 -5.91 0.27
N TRP A 119 10.38 -4.64 0.07
CA TRP A 119 9.34 -3.96 0.84
C TRP A 119 8.13 -3.67 -0.06
N GLU A 120 6.94 -3.88 0.47
CA GLU A 120 5.74 -3.29 -0.09
C GLU A 120 5.53 -1.89 0.49
N ALA A 121 5.28 -0.89 -0.36
CA ALA A 121 4.99 0.47 0.04
C ALA A 121 3.50 0.62 0.39
N PHE A 122 3.10 0.24 1.61
CA PHE A 122 1.70 0.32 2.07
C PHE A 122 1.48 1.18 3.33
N ILE A 123 2.48 1.89 3.75
CA ILE A 123 2.55 2.94 4.79
C ILE A 123 2.01 2.59 6.18
N ILE A 124 0.92 1.83 6.30
CA ILE A 124 0.13 1.67 7.53
C ILE A 124 0.96 1.27 8.76
N PRO A 125 1.81 0.22 8.75
CA PRO A 125 2.54 -0.22 9.93
C PRO A 125 3.58 0.79 10.41
N TYR A 126 3.94 1.74 9.56
CA TYR A 126 4.97 2.76 9.83
C TYR A 126 4.38 4.06 10.37
N LEU A 127 3.04 4.20 10.37
CA LEU A 127 2.37 5.39 10.87
C LEU A 127 2.33 5.41 12.41
N PRO A 128 2.65 6.55 13.05
CA PRO A 128 2.45 6.72 14.50
C PRO A 128 1.00 6.44 14.93
N SER A 129 0.02 6.76 14.07
CA SER A 129 -1.39 6.49 14.31
C SER A 129 -1.70 4.99 14.43
N TYR A 130 -1.06 4.15 13.61
CA TYR A 130 -1.23 2.70 13.67
C TYR A 130 -0.65 2.10 14.95
N THR A 131 0.51 2.58 15.39
CA THR A 131 1.11 2.17 16.68
C THR A 131 0.14 2.45 17.84
N ILE A 132 -0.47 3.64 17.88
CA ILE A 132 -1.46 3.99 18.92
C ILE A 132 -2.68 3.06 18.86
N VAL A 133 -3.18 2.74 17.66
CA VAL A 133 -4.30 1.78 17.52
C VAL A 133 -3.89 0.40 18.03
N LYS A 134 -2.72 -0.10 17.62
CA LYS A 134 -2.19 -1.42 18.04
C LYS A 134 -2.05 -1.53 19.55
N ASP A 135 -1.55 -0.50 20.20
CA ASP A 135 -1.41 -0.45 21.66
C ASP A 135 -2.76 -0.35 22.38
N ALA A 136 -3.74 0.32 21.76
CA ALA A 136 -5.05 0.56 22.37
C ALA A 136 -6.08 -0.56 22.09
N VAL A 137 -5.85 -1.44 21.11
CA VAL A 137 -6.83 -2.46 20.71
C VAL A 137 -7.20 -3.40 21.85
N SER A 138 -6.28 -3.71 22.76
CA SER A 138 -6.54 -4.55 23.93
C SER A 138 -7.55 -3.94 24.92
N LYS A 139 -7.73 -2.61 24.91
CA LYS A 139 -8.67 -1.90 25.80
C LYS A 139 -10.14 -2.20 25.48
N VAL A 140 -10.46 -2.64 24.26
CA VAL A 140 -11.84 -2.96 23.89
C VAL A 140 -12.33 -4.27 24.52
N GLY A 141 -11.45 -5.07 25.14
CA GLY A 141 -11.74 -6.40 25.64
C GLY A 141 -11.81 -7.44 24.51
N ASN A 142 -12.79 -8.36 24.58
CA ASN A 142 -13.01 -9.32 23.51
C ASN A 142 -13.64 -8.61 22.30
N VAL A 143 -12.97 -8.60 21.17
CA VAL A 143 -13.47 -8.01 19.93
C VAL A 143 -14.75 -8.73 19.49
N LYS A 144 -15.75 -7.98 19.08
CA LYS A 144 -17.05 -8.47 18.61
C LYS A 144 -17.31 -8.12 17.14
N LEU A 145 -16.87 -6.95 16.70
CA LEU A 145 -17.08 -6.48 15.33
C LEU A 145 -16.03 -5.43 14.97
N VAL A 146 -15.57 -5.48 13.73
CA VAL A 146 -14.64 -4.48 13.17
C VAL A 146 -15.24 -3.91 11.89
N HIS A 147 -15.22 -2.59 11.75
CA HIS A 147 -15.54 -1.88 10.51
C HIS A 147 -14.36 -1.01 10.11
N SER A 148 -13.95 -1.08 8.85
CA SER A 148 -12.98 -0.17 8.26
C SER A 148 -13.51 0.31 6.91
N ASN A 149 -13.46 1.61 6.67
CA ASN A 149 -14.00 2.23 5.46
C ASN A 149 -13.01 3.23 4.86
N TYR A 150 -12.79 3.08 3.55
CA TYR A 150 -12.10 4.08 2.74
C TYR A 150 -12.94 4.42 1.50
N SER A 151 -13.79 5.44 1.59
CA SER A 151 -14.68 5.87 0.51
C SER A 151 -14.37 7.30 0.11
N LYS A 152 -13.82 7.47 -1.09
CA LYS A 152 -13.48 8.76 -1.67
C LYS A 152 -13.69 8.72 -3.17
N ILE A 153 -14.58 9.58 -3.68
CA ILE A 153 -14.80 9.70 -5.11
C ILE A 153 -13.47 9.96 -5.82
N SER A 154 -13.17 9.14 -6.83
CA SER A 154 -11.93 9.25 -7.59
C SER A 154 -11.97 10.50 -8.47
N SER A 155 -10.88 11.25 -8.53
CA SER A 155 -10.73 12.38 -9.47
C SER A 155 -10.87 11.96 -10.95
N ARG A 156 -10.77 10.63 -11.23
CA ARG A 156 -10.92 10.05 -12.57
C ARG A 156 -12.32 9.50 -12.83
N TYR A 157 -13.23 9.57 -11.84
CA TYR A 157 -14.56 8.96 -11.96
C TYR A 157 -15.43 9.65 -13.02
N ALA A 158 -15.32 10.97 -13.17
CA ALA A 158 -16.03 11.71 -14.24
C ALA A 158 -15.57 11.27 -15.64
N GLN A 159 -14.28 11.06 -15.85
CA GLN A 159 -13.74 10.55 -17.11
C GLN A 159 -14.23 9.13 -17.37
N TYR A 160 -14.24 8.28 -16.36
CA TYR A 160 -14.78 6.92 -16.42
C TYR A 160 -16.26 6.93 -16.85
N LEU A 161 -17.11 7.76 -16.26
CA LEU A 161 -18.51 7.90 -16.66
C LEU A 161 -18.70 8.37 -18.11
N ASN A 162 -17.72 9.11 -18.66
CA ASN A 162 -17.70 9.55 -20.06
C ASN A 162 -17.09 8.50 -21.01
N GLY A 163 -16.79 7.29 -20.53
CA GLY A 163 -16.26 6.19 -21.35
C GLY A 163 -14.73 6.16 -21.48
N GLU A 164 -13.99 7.05 -20.79
CA GLU A 164 -12.53 7.05 -20.78
C GLU A 164 -12.03 6.14 -19.66
N ILE A 165 -11.50 4.97 -20.02
CA ILE A 165 -11.00 4.00 -19.05
C ILE A 165 -9.54 4.30 -18.73
N LEU A 166 -9.31 4.91 -17.58
CA LEU A 166 -7.97 5.14 -17.02
C LEU A 166 -7.54 3.95 -16.15
N PRO A 167 -6.24 3.75 -15.90
CA PRO A 167 -5.73 2.57 -15.17
C PRO A 167 -6.43 2.26 -13.85
N ALA A 168 -6.86 3.28 -13.09
CA ALA A 168 -7.56 3.10 -11.84
C ALA A 168 -8.97 2.47 -11.96
N PHE A 169 -9.53 2.41 -13.18
CA PHE A 169 -10.80 1.79 -13.54
C PHE A 169 -10.67 0.75 -14.66
N ASP A 170 -9.45 0.35 -14.97
CA ASP A 170 -9.16 -0.66 -15.99
C ASP A 170 -8.97 -2.04 -15.34
N LEU A 171 -9.94 -2.93 -15.59
CA LEU A 171 -9.90 -4.29 -15.07
C LEU A 171 -8.66 -5.06 -15.55
N SER A 172 -8.20 -4.79 -16.79
CA SER A 172 -7.02 -5.44 -17.37
C SER A 172 -5.70 -5.00 -16.72
N LEU A 173 -5.73 -3.92 -15.94
CA LEU A 173 -4.58 -3.40 -15.19
C LEU A 173 -4.73 -3.58 -13.66
N ALA A 174 -5.65 -4.47 -13.24
CA ALA A 174 -6.01 -4.66 -11.83
C ALA A 174 -6.42 -3.33 -11.15
N GLY A 175 -7.23 -2.53 -11.87
CA GLY A 175 -7.93 -1.37 -11.31
C GLY A 175 -9.11 -1.81 -10.44
N GLY A 176 -9.78 -0.86 -9.82
CA GLY A 176 -10.96 -1.12 -9.00
C GLY A 176 -10.81 -0.67 -7.55
N ALA A 177 -11.91 -0.74 -6.80
CA ALA A 177 -11.95 -0.29 -5.41
C ALA A 177 -11.21 -1.24 -4.48
N LEU A 178 -11.22 -2.55 -4.76
CA LEU A 178 -10.53 -3.55 -3.96
C LEU A 178 -9.01 -3.30 -3.92
N TYR A 179 -8.39 -3.20 -5.09
CA TYR A 179 -6.94 -3.03 -5.22
C TYR A 179 -6.45 -1.62 -4.90
N ASP A 180 -7.27 -0.59 -5.14
CA ASP A 180 -6.79 0.79 -4.99
C ASP A 180 -7.03 1.37 -3.58
N LEU A 181 -8.20 1.11 -2.99
CA LEU A 181 -8.61 1.67 -1.70
C LEU A 181 -8.81 0.62 -0.61
N ASN A 182 -9.50 -0.50 -0.92
CA ASN A 182 -9.81 -1.48 0.11
C ASN A 182 -8.58 -2.26 0.60
N ILE A 183 -7.55 -2.32 -0.22
CA ILE A 183 -6.24 -2.89 0.15
C ILE A 183 -5.69 -2.28 1.45
N TYR A 184 -5.88 -0.97 1.67
CA TYR A 184 -5.47 -0.31 2.92
C TYR A 184 -6.25 -0.84 4.13
N ASN A 185 -7.58 -1.04 3.99
CA ASN A 185 -8.39 -1.61 5.06
C ASN A 185 -8.01 -3.07 5.35
N LEU A 186 -7.64 -3.84 4.31
CA LEU A 186 -7.16 -5.22 4.46
C LEU A 186 -5.83 -5.25 5.22
N HIS A 187 -4.85 -4.44 4.83
CA HIS A 187 -3.58 -4.33 5.54
C HIS A 187 -3.77 -3.94 7.00
N PHE A 188 -4.63 -2.95 7.27
CA PHE A 188 -4.95 -2.52 8.63
C PHE A 188 -5.56 -3.64 9.46
N THR A 189 -6.59 -4.29 8.95
CA THR A 189 -7.34 -5.31 9.69
C THR A 189 -6.50 -6.57 9.90
N ILE A 190 -5.83 -7.05 8.85
CA ILE A 190 -4.97 -8.25 8.92
C ILE A 190 -3.73 -7.98 9.77
N GLY A 191 -3.19 -6.75 9.74
CA GLY A 191 -2.07 -6.36 10.59
C GLY A 191 -2.39 -6.34 12.08
N LEU A 192 -3.65 -6.06 12.46
CA LEU A 192 -4.10 -6.08 13.86
C LEU A 192 -4.51 -7.48 14.34
N PHE A 193 -5.14 -8.28 13.49
CA PHE A 193 -5.83 -9.50 13.90
C PHE A 193 -5.31 -10.78 13.24
N GLY A 194 -4.32 -10.66 12.36
CA GLY A 194 -3.82 -11.78 11.59
C GLY A 194 -4.72 -12.15 10.39
N LYS A 195 -4.35 -13.22 9.69
CA LYS A 195 -5.10 -13.72 8.55
C LYS A 195 -6.47 -14.28 8.99
N PRO A 196 -7.59 -13.91 8.32
CA PRO A 196 -8.91 -14.45 8.60
C PRO A 196 -9.02 -15.94 8.19
N LYS A 197 -10.02 -16.65 8.71
CA LYS A 197 -10.35 -18.03 8.33
C LYS A 197 -10.99 -18.12 6.94
N ALA A 198 -11.81 -17.12 6.59
CA ALA A 198 -12.47 -16.99 5.31
C ALA A 198 -12.67 -15.51 4.97
N ALA A 199 -12.79 -15.23 3.67
CA ALA A 199 -13.01 -13.89 3.16
C ALA A 199 -13.99 -13.92 1.99
N HIS A 200 -14.93 -12.95 1.96
CA HIS A 200 -15.97 -12.83 0.93
C HIS A 200 -16.07 -11.40 0.44
N TYR A 201 -16.20 -11.21 -0.88
CA TYR A 201 -16.30 -9.89 -1.49
C TYR A 201 -17.63 -9.66 -2.18
N TYR A 202 -18.23 -8.52 -1.95
CA TYR A 202 -19.49 -8.07 -2.54
C TYR A 202 -19.24 -6.78 -3.32
N PRO A 203 -18.83 -6.87 -4.60
CA PRO A 203 -18.54 -5.70 -5.44
C PRO A 203 -19.79 -5.06 -6.00
N THR A 204 -19.81 -3.73 -6.08
CA THR A 204 -20.64 -2.98 -7.03
C THR A 204 -19.83 -2.77 -8.30
N LYS A 205 -20.27 -3.35 -9.41
CA LYS A 205 -19.53 -3.31 -10.67
C LYS A 205 -19.99 -2.16 -11.56
N GLY A 206 -19.05 -1.45 -12.12
CA GLY A 206 -19.28 -0.47 -13.18
C GLY A 206 -19.54 -1.12 -14.55
N TYR A 207 -19.75 -0.30 -15.58
CA TYR A 207 -20.18 -0.74 -16.91
C TYR A 207 -19.15 -1.66 -17.63
N ASN A 208 -17.88 -1.57 -17.29
CA ASN A 208 -16.80 -2.41 -17.84
C ASN A 208 -16.44 -3.61 -16.95
N GLY A 209 -17.22 -3.86 -15.88
CA GLY A 209 -17.02 -4.97 -14.95
C GLY A 209 -16.04 -4.70 -13.80
N VAL A 210 -15.34 -3.55 -13.79
CA VAL A 210 -14.49 -3.16 -12.66
C VAL A 210 -15.35 -2.85 -11.43
N ASP A 211 -14.88 -3.20 -10.24
CA ASP A 211 -15.53 -2.78 -9.00
C ASP A 211 -15.29 -1.29 -8.73
N THR A 212 -16.37 -0.50 -8.71
CA THR A 212 -16.32 0.93 -8.36
C THR A 212 -16.45 1.16 -6.87
N SER A 213 -17.11 0.21 -6.18
CA SER A 213 -17.18 0.11 -4.73
C SER A 213 -17.36 -1.36 -4.32
N GLY A 214 -17.17 -1.67 -3.04
CA GLY A 214 -17.38 -3.03 -2.56
C GLY A 214 -17.14 -3.19 -1.08
N ILE A 215 -17.61 -4.35 -0.57
CA ILE A 215 -17.50 -4.74 0.83
C ILE A 215 -16.79 -6.10 0.89
N ALA A 216 -15.67 -6.16 1.58
CA ALA A 216 -15.04 -7.40 1.97
C ALA A 216 -15.43 -7.74 3.41
N VAL A 217 -15.90 -8.97 3.63
CA VAL A 217 -16.20 -9.54 4.95
C VAL A 217 -15.12 -10.56 5.27
N LEU A 218 -14.41 -10.35 6.38
CA LEU A 218 -13.35 -11.22 6.88
C LEU A 218 -13.86 -11.97 8.11
N GLU A 219 -13.84 -13.29 8.08
CA GLU A 219 -14.32 -14.13 9.18
C GLU A 219 -13.16 -14.56 10.09
N TYR A 220 -13.27 -14.25 11.36
CA TYR A 220 -12.35 -14.70 12.42
C TYR A 220 -13.08 -15.68 13.37
N ASP A 221 -12.34 -16.32 14.29
CA ASP A 221 -12.91 -17.30 15.22
C ASP A 221 -14.07 -16.76 16.07
N THR A 222 -13.96 -15.51 16.50
CA THR A 222 -14.86 -14.93 17.52
C THR A 222 -15.57 -13.65 17.07
N PHE A 223 -15.23 -13.13 15.88
CA PHE A 223 -15.82 -11.91 15.32
C PHE A 223 -15.73 -11.89 13.79
N SER A 224 -16.40 -10.93 13.18
CA SER A 224 -16.23 -10.61 11.75
C SER A 224 -15.75 -9.17 11.59
N ALA A 225 -14.95 -8.95 10.52
CA ALA A 225 -14.55 -7.63 10.12
C ALA A 225 -15.13 -7.28 8.75
N VAL A 226 -15.56 -6.02 8.59
CA VAL A 226 -16.07 -5.46 7.34
C VAL A 226 -15.08 -4.40 6.87
N CYS A 227 -14.51 -4.61 5.68
CA CYS A 227 -13.66 -3.65 4.99
C CYS A 227 -14.40 -3.13 3.76
N SER A 228 -14.76 -1.85 3.74
CA SER A 228 -15.52 -1.24 2.65
C SER A 228 -14.73 -0.15 1.95
N ALA A 229 -14.90 -0.05 0.64
CA ALA A 229 -14.28 1.01 -0.15
C ALA A 229 -15.17 1.45 -1.29
N ALA A 230 -15.11 2.74 -1.65
CA ALA A 230 -15.80 3.28 -2.79
C ALA A 230 -14.93 4.32 -3.52
N LYS A 231 -14.93 4.24 -4.87
CA LYS A 231 -14.29 5.21 -5.77
C LYS A 231 -15.31 6.03 -6.54
N ASP A 232 -16.58 5.68 -6.44
CA ASP A 232 -17.74 6.28 -7.10
C ASP A 232 -18.54 7.19 -6.17
N SER A 233 -18.25 7.17 -4.89
CA SER A 233 -18.95 7.95 -3.86
C SER A 233 -18.00 8.33 -2.72
N THR A 234 -18.43 9.24 -1.87
CA THR A 234 -17.68 9.70 -0.69
C THR A 234 -18.52 9.54 0.56
N SER A 235 -17.91 9.01 1.60
CA SER A 235 -18.46 9.00 2.96
C SER A 235 -17.36 9.34 3.97
N PRO A 236 -17.69 9.63 5.24
CA PRO A 236 -16.68 9.68 6.28
C PRO A 236 -15.91 8.35 6.30
N SER A 237 -14.61 8.42 5.99
CA SER A 237 -13.71 7.26 6.13
C SER A 237 -13.31 7.10 7.59
N GLY A 238 -13.00 5.88 8.00
CA GLY A 238 -12.58 5.59 9.37
C GLY A 238 -12.61 4.12 9.70
N PHE A 239 -12.35 3.85 10.97
CA PHE A 239 -12.53 2.50 11.51
C PHE A 239 -13.26 2.53 12.85
N VAL A 240 -13.91 1.42 13.18
CA VAL A 240 -14.51 1.14 14.48
C VAL A 240 -14.18 -0.30 14.86
N ILE A 241 -13.56 -0.49 16.03
CA ILE A 241 -13.31 -1.80 16.65
C ILE A 241 -14.15 -1.87 17.91
N GLN A 242 -15.17 -2.73 17.92
CA GLN A 242 -16.10 -2.91 19.01
C GLN A 242 -15.73 -4.15 19.83
N GLY A 243 -15.70 -3.99 21.13
CA GLY A 243 -15.52 -5.08 22.06
C GLY A 243 -16.48 -5.03 23.24
N ASP A 244 -16.39 -6.00 24.15
CA ASP A 244 -17.26 -6.08 25.32
C ASP A 244 -16.86 -5.12 26.46
N ALA A 245 -15.66 -4.53 26.41
CA ALA A 245 -15.19 -3.54 27.38
C ALA A 245 -15.22 -2.09 26.85
N GLY A 246 -15.29 -1.89 25.51
CA GLY A 246 -15.31 -0.55 24.92
C GLY A 246 -15.24 -0.58 23.41
N THR A 247 -15.07 0.62 22.84
CA THR A 247 -14.97 0.83 21.40
C THR A 247 -13.79 1.72 21.11
N LEU A 248 -12.93 1.28 20.18
CA LEU A 248 -11.84 2.09 19.60
C LEU A 248 -12.28 2.55 18.21
N ARG A 249 -12.16 3.86 17.93
CA ARG A 249 -12.53 4.43 16.64
C ARG A 249 -11.48 5.37 16.11
N GLY A 250 -11.38 5.44 14.78
CA GLY A 250 -10.54 6.42 14.09
C GLY A 250 -11.33 7.18 13.03
N GLU A 251 -11.05 8.46 12.89
CA GLU A 251 -11.60 9.35 11.87
C GLU A 251 -10.57 9.58 10.75
N GLY A 252 -10.98 9.49 9.50
CA GLY A 252 -10.10 9.46 8.32
C GLY A 252 -9.80 8.05 7.85
N SER A 253 -9.29 7.87 6.63
CA SER A 253 -8.85 6.55 6.16
C SER A 253 -7.72 6.03 7.04
N VAL A 254 -7.57 4.72 7.11
CA VAL A 254 -6.51 4.09 7.94
C VAL A 254 -5.09 4.52 7.57
N SER A 255 -4.89 5.06 6.35
CA SER A 255 -3.64 5.65 5.88
C SER A 255 -3.51 7.16 6.20
N THR A 256 -4.58 7.82 6.67
CA THR A 256 -4.62 9.27 6.95
C THR A 256 -5.51 9.59 8.15
N LEU A 257 -5.37 8.83 9.24
CA LEU A 257 -6.16 9.06 10.44
C LEU A 257 -5.92 10.49 10.98
N ALA A 258 -7.03 11.21 11.22
CA ALA A 258 -7.00 12.53 11.81
C ALA A 258 -7.21 12.50 13.34
N LYS A 259 -7.98 11.51 13.82
CA LYS A 259 -8.26 11.37 15.25
C LYS A 259 -8.44 9.91 15.62
N ILE A 260 -7.98 9.53 16.80
CA ILE A 260 -8.22 8.22 17.42
C ILE A 260 -8.83 8.44 18.79
N ALA A 261 -9.93 7.75 19.09
CA ALA A 261 -10.62 7.85 20.37
C ALA A 261 -11.05 6.46 20.87
N PHE A 262 -11.01 6.30 22.19
CA PHE A 262 -11.54 5.15 22.89
C PHE A 262 -12.75 5.58 23.72
N SER A 263 -13.81 4.76 23.71
CA SER A 263 -15.02 5.00 24.48
C SER A 263 -15.40 3.75 25.29
N ASP A 264 -15.78 3.96 26.53
CA ASP A 264 -16.33 2.95 27.45
C ASP A 264 -17.48 3.52 28.29
N LYS A 265 -17.84 2.86 29.38
CA LYS A 265 -18.90 3.31 30.32
C LYS A 265 -18.59 4.63 31.01
N SER A 266 -17.33 5.05 31.07
CA SER A 266 -16.89 6.32 31.68
C SER A 266 -16.95 7.50 30.71
N GLY A 267 -17.11 7.24 29.42
CA GLY A 267 -17.18 8.25 28.37
C GLY A 267 -16.16 8.04 27.26
N GLU A 268 -15.91 9.08 26.47
CA GLU A 268 -14.95 9.09 25.38
C GLU A 268 -13.65 9.77 25.81
N THR A 269 -12.52 9.14 25.45
CA THR A 269 -11.17 9.69 25.59
C THR A 269 -10.51 9.79 24.23
N VAL A 270 -10.05 10.98 23.82
CA VAL A 270 -9.20 11.17 22.63
C VAL A 270 -7.80 10.68 22.96
N LEU A 271 -7.31 9.72 22.19
CA LEU A 271 -5.97 9.13 22.34
C LEU A 271 -4.92 9.90 21.56
N ALA A 272 -5.28 10.37 20.36
CA ALA A 272 -4.39 11.17 19.51
C ALA A 272 -5.16 11.94 18.44
N GLU A 273 -4.54 13.02 17.94
CA GLU A 273 -4.96 13.79 16.78
C GLU A 273 -3.77 14.01 15.85
N PHE A 274 -4.03 14.01 14.54
CA PHE A 274 -3.04 14.14 13.47
C PHE A 274 -3.54 15.11 12.39
N ASP A 275 -2.65 15.52 11.48
CA ASP A 275 -3.00 16.41 10.36
C ASP A 275 -3.79 15.71 9.22
N GLY A 276 -3.98 14.39 9.32
CA GLY A 276 -4.72 13.60 8.33
C GLY A 276 -4.09 13.53 6.94
N LYS A 277 -2.78 13.76 6.82
CA LYS A 277 -2.06 13.74 5.55
C LYS A 277 -1.25 12.46 5.37
N ILE A 278 -1.13 12.02 4.12
CA ILE A 278 -0.20 10.95 3.74
C ILE A 278 1.22 11.50 3.83
N LYS A 279 2.12 10.74 4.45
CA LYS A 279 3.56 11.05 4.56
C LYS A 279 4.34 9.76 4.33
N LEU A 280 4.76 9.51 3.08
CA LEU A 280 5.56 8.33 2.73
C LEU A 280 6.92 8.31 3.44
N SER A 281 7.37 9.46 3.95
CA SER A 281 8.62 9.56 4.70
C SER A 281 8.67 8.63 5.92
N TYR A 282 7.55 8.26 6.54
CA TYR A 282 7.55 7.31 7.67
C TYR A 282 8.00 5.91 7.25
N GLU A 283 7.43 5.37 6.16
CA GLU A 283 7.84 4.05 5.66
C GLU A 283 9.25 4.08 5.10
N LEU A 284 9.59 5.14 4.35
CA LEU A 284 10.92 5.29 3.77
C LEU A 284 12.02 5.40 4.83
N THR A 285 11.78 6.11 5.93
CA THR A 285 12.71 6.19 7.07
C THR A 285 12.96 4.79 7.66
N GLU A 286 11.92 3.98 7.81
CA GLU A 286 12.07 2.62 8.32
C GLU A 286 12.79 1.70 7.31
N PHE A 287 12.53 1.82 6.01
CA PHE A 287 13.24 1.06 4.98
C PHE A 287 14.74 1.40 4.97
N VAL A 288 15.09 2.68 5.11
CA VAL A 288 16.49 3.10 5.24
C VAL A 288 17.13 2.54 6.51
N ARG A 289 16.43 2.60 7.66
CA ARG A 289 16.93 2.02 8.91
C ARG A 289 17.22 0.53 8.76
N GLN A 290 16.28 -0.23 8.18
CA GLN A 290 16.46 -1.67 7.95
C GLN A 290 17.63 -1.95 6.99
N PHE A 291 17.73 -1.18 5.92
CA PHE A 291 18.83 -1.29 4.94
C PHE A 291 20.20 -1.06 5.60
N GLU A 292 20.36 0.01 6.36
CA GLU A 292 21.64 0.37 7.00
C GLU A 292 22.03 -0.61 8.12
N SER A 293 21.05 -1.10 8.87
CA SER A 293 21.31 -2.05 9.97
C SER A 293 21.38 -3.51 9.53
N GLY A 294 21.04 -3.83 8.28
CA GLY A 294 20.92 -5.22 7.81
C GLY A 294 19.77 -5.98 8.47
N ASP A 295 18.67 -5.27 8.84
CA ASP A 295 17.52 -5.86 9.55
C ASP A 295 16.59 -6.61 8.58
N TYR A 296 17.05 -7.73 8.06
CA TYR A 296 16.25 -8.61 7.21
C TYR A 296 15.07 -9.26 7.96
N VAL A 297 15.17 -9.39 9.29
CA VAL A 297 14.11 -10.02 10.09
C VAL A 297 12.84 -9.17 10.01
N SER A 298 12.91 -7.89 10.36
CA SER A 298 11.76 -6.98 10.28
C SER A 298 11.22 -6.85 8.85
N CYS A 299 12.10 -6.78 7.84
CA CYS A 299 11.68 -6.74 6.44
C CYS A 299 10.89 -8.00 6.06
N TYR A 300 11.40 -9.18 6.39
CA TYR A 300 10.75 -10.44 6.00
C TYR A 300 9.47 -10.73 6.78
N GLU A 301 9.34 -10.25 8.02
CA GLU A 301 8.07 -10.29 8.76
C GLU A 301 6.99 -9.47 8.04
N MET A 302 7.33 -8.27 7.57
CA MET A 302 6.40 -7.44 6.78
C MET A 302 6.14 -8.02 5.40
N LEU A 303 7.11 -8.68 4.78
CA LEU A 303 6.95 -9.38 3.51
C LEU A 303 5.96 -10.57 3.64
N GLU A 304 6.03 -11.34 4.73
CA GLU A 304 5.04 -12.39 5.03
C GLU A 304 3.63 -11.80 5.21
N HIS A 305 3.52 -10.62 5.84
CA HIS A 305 2.25 -9.92 5.93
C HIS A 305 1.72 -9.54 4.55
N SER A 306 2.54 -9.01 3.65
CA SER A 306 2.15 -8.67 2.27
C SER A 306 1.66 -9.88 1.49
N VAL A 307 2.35 -11.03 1.64
CA VAL A 307 1.93 -12.32 1.07
C VAL A 307 0.57 -12.73 1.62
N ALA A 308 0.38 -12.65 2.95
CA ALA A 308 -0.89 -13.03 3.59
C ALA A 308 -2.06 -12.14 3.14
N VAL A 309 -1.86 -10.84 2.98
CA VAL A 309 -2.87 -9.92 2.45
C VAL A 309 -3.22 -10.28 0.99
N THR A 310 -2.21 -10.57 0.15
CA THR A 310 -2.45 -10.98 -1.24
C THR A 310 -3.21 -12.32 -1.32
N GLU A 311 -2.92 -13.27 -0.41
CA GLU A 311 -3.70 -14.52 -0.31
C GLU A 311 -5.18 -14.27 0.03
N VAL A 312 -5.45 -13.28 0.91
CA VAL A 312 -6.84 -12.88 1.22
C VAL A 312 -7.49 -12.21 0.01
N VAL A 313 -6.76 -11.38 -0.75
CA VAL A 313 -7.27 -10.80 -2.01
C VAL A 313 -7.61 -11.89 -3.02
N ASP A 314 -6.79 -12.93 -3.18
CA ASP A 314 -7.11 -14.09 -4.04
C ASP A 314 -8.40 -14.79 -3.61
N GLU A 315 -8.66 -14.88 -2.31
CA GLU A 315 -9.89 -15.48 -1.79
C GLU A 315 -11.11 -14.61 -2.07
N LEU A 316 -10.98 -13.27 -1.89
CA LEU A 316 -12.03 -12.30 -2.18
C LEU A 316 -12.44 -12.26 -3.67
N LEU A 317 -11.58 -12.68 -4.59
CA LEU A 317 -11.82 -12.67 -6.03
C LEU A 317 -12.38 -13.99 -6.59
N LYS A 318 -12.55 -15.02 -5.77
CA LYS A 318 -13.20 -16.29 -6.16
C LYS A 318 -14.71 -16.15 -6.22
#